data_c06fa5a03df66c4567737f5895466045
#
_entry.id   c06fa5a03df66c4567737f5895466045
#
_cell.length_a   1.000
_cell.length_b   1.000
_cell.length_c   1.000
_cell.angle_alpha   90.00
_cell.angle_beta   90.00
_cell.angle_gamma   90.00
#
_symmetry.space_group_name_H-M   'P 1'
#
loop_
_entity.id
_entity.type
_entity.pdbx_description
1 polymer ?
#
loop_
_entity_poly.entity_id
_entity_poly.type
_entity_poly.pdbx_seq_one_letter_code
_entity_poly.pdbx_strand_id
1 'polypeptide(L)'
;MIPFLKLVARDVYEKFNGRFDDVAVVFPNKRAGLFFNRYLLECSGNAPIWSPRYMTINELFLQNSELAIGDPILLVDRLYKLYVRPKREDESIEEYEKSVETIDSFYYWGEMLIKDFDDIDKHLANAKQLFANIKDLRELGTAKSVLDKEQIKAIERFFKNFKPDEGTQLKENFKQLWERLFAIYTNFRESLRKEGIAYEGMLFRDVIEKSDDIVLEYDKYIFVGFNALNDVETAMFKIAKERGKALFYWDYDVHYVNNRQHEAGHFMRSNLERFPNELGKENYNNLATEKSVTVVQTNNDSTGVRYIDQWLNKNFRQWCGDCNCAL
;
A
#
# COMPACT_ATOMS: atom_id res chain seq x y z
N MET A 1 -19.75 -13.71 -16.93
CA MET A 1 -18.65 -12.70 -16.89
C MET A 1 -17.33 -13.45 -16.74
N ILE A 2 -16.32 -13.15 -17.55
CA ILE A 2 -15.00 -13.77 -17.44
C ILE A 2 -14.22 -13.02 -16.36
N PRO A 3 -13.58 -13.69 -15.39
CA PRO A 3 -12.77 -13.02 -14.38
C PRO A 3 -11.61 -12.24 -15.01
N PHE A 4 -11.30 -11.07 -14.48
CA PHE A 4 -10.22 -10.20 -14.97
C PHE A 4 -8.88 -10.95 -15.10
N LEU A 5 -8.44 -11.64 -14.05
CA LEU A 5 -7.18 -12.39 -14.08
C LEU A 5 -7.16 -13.49 -15.16
N LYS A 6 -8.32 -14.03 -15.54
CA LYS A 6 -8.42 -15.01 -16.63
C LYS A 6 -8.24 -14.35 -18.00
N LEU A 7 -8.75 -13.12 -18.18
CA LEU A 7 -8.50 -12.33 -19.40
C LEU A 7 -7.02 -11.99 -19.53
N VAL A 8 -6.40 -11.54 -18.42
CA VAL A 8 -4.96 -11.24 -18.41
C VAL A 8 -4.13 -12.47 -18.69
N ALA A 9 -4.43 -13.62 -18.06
CA ALA A 9 -3.69 -14.85 -18.28
C ALA A 9 -3.74 -15.30 -19.75
N ARG A 10 -4.88 -15.15 -20.40
CA ARG A 10 -5.04 -15.47 -21.84
C ARG A 10 -4.20 -14.55 -22.70
N ASP A 11 -4.30 -13.24 -22.52
CA ASP A 11 -3.54 -12.27 -23.29
C ASP A 11 -2.02 -12.42 -23.11
N VAL A 12 -1.59 -12.64 -21.88
CA VAL A 12 -0.18 -12.91 -21.56
C VAL A 12 0.29 -14.23 -22.19
N TYR A 13 -0.54 -15.29 -22.13
CA TYR A 13 -0.20 -16.56 -22.76
C TYR A 13 -0.02 -16.43 -24.29
N GLU A 14 -0.91 -15.71 -24.93
CA GLU A 14 -0.87 -15.41 -26.38
C GLU A 14 0.34 -14.55 -26.76
N LYS A 15 0.59 -13.46 -26.01
CA LYS A 15 1.72 -12.53 -26.27
C LYS A 15 3.08 -13.20 -26.17
N PHE A 16 3.25 -14.10 -25.21
CA PHE A 16 4.53 -14.76 -24.97
C PHE A 16 4.59 -16.18 -25.57
N ASN A 17 3.55 -16.64 -26.27
CA ASN A 17 3.46 -18.00 -26.84
C ASN A 17 3.77 -19.10 -25.82
N GLY A 18 3.33 -18.92 -24.57
CA GLY A 18 3.56 -19.85 -23.48
C GLY A 18 5.01 -19.93 -22.97
N ARG A 19 5.88 -19.00 -23.32
CA ARG A 19 7.28 -18.92 -22.87
C ARG A 19 7.46 -17.74 -21.91
N PHE A 20 7.86 -18.03 -20.67
CA PHE A 20 7.90 -17.03 -19.60
C PHE A 20 9.24 -16.99 -18.87
N ASP A 21 10.31 -17.50 -19.49
CA ASP A 21 11.64 -17.62 -18.86
C ASP A 21 12.17 -16.27 -18.32
N ASP A 22 11.95 -15.19 -19.07
CA ASP A 22 12.39 -13.83 -18.74
C ASP A 22 11.23 -12.88 -18.42
N VAL A 23 10.14 -13.42 -17.86
CA VAL A 23 8.93 -12.66 -17.53
C VAL A 23 8.65 -12.71 -16.03
N ALA A 24 8.46 -11.54 -15.43
CA ALA A 24 7.95 -11.39 -14.07
C ALA A 24 6.54 -10.83 -14.08
N VAL A 25 5.64 -11.38 -13.26
CA VAL A 25 4.29 -10.84 -13.06
C VAL A 25 4.20 -10.29 -11.64
N VAL A 26 3.91 -9.01 -11.56
CA VAL A 26 3.88 -8.23 -10.31
C VAL A 26 2.44 -7.96 -9.90
N PHE A 27 2.10 -8.33 -8.67
CA PHE A 27 0.78 -8.17 -8.09
C PHE A 27 0.82 -7.29 -6.84
N PRO A 28 -0.30 -6.66 -6.44
CA PRO A 28 -0.39 -5.98 -5.15
C PRO A 28 -0.37 -6.95 -3.96
N ASN A 29 -0.71 -8.23 -4.16
CA ASN A 29 -0.70 -9.25 -3.11
C ASN A 29 -0.45 -10.66 -3.68
N LYS A 30 0.03 -11.56 -2.82
CA LYS A 30 0.38 -12.95 -3.22
C LYS A 30 -0.81 -13.81 -3.70
N ARG A 31 -2.02 -13.53 -3.20
CA ARG A 31 -3.22 -14.32 -3.56
C ARG A 31 -3.55 -14.22 -5.05
N ALA A 32 -3.40 -13.03 -5.62
CA ALA A 32 -3.67 -12.83 -7.05
C ALA A 32 -2.81 -13.74 -7.95
N GLY A 33 -1.54 -13.94 -7.57
CA GLY A 33 -0.63 -14.84 -8.29
C GLY A 33 -1.11 -16.30 -8.32
N LEU A 34 -1.74 -16.80 -7.25
CA LEU A 34 -2.27 -18.16 -7.20
C LEU A 34 -3.41 -18.36 -8.22
N PHE A 35 -4.35 -17.42 -8.28
CA PHE A 35 -5.44 -17.47 -9.24
C PHE A 35 -4.95 -17.28 -10.68
N PHE A 36 -4.02 -16.37 -10.88
CA PHE A 36 -3.41 -16.14 -12.18
C PHE A 36 -2.72 -17.40 -12.72
N ASN A 37 -1.92 -18.06 -11.90
CA ASN A 37 -1.23 -19.30 -12.25
C ASN A 37 -2.22 -20.39 -12.67
N ARG A 38 -3.34 -20.55 -11.95
CA ARG A 38 -4.40 -21.48 -12.32
C ARG A 38 -4.97 -21.17 -13.72
N TYR A 39 -5.28 -19.90 -13.99
CA TYR A 39 -5.81 -19.49 -15.30
C TYR A 39 -4.77 -19.65 -16.42
N LEU A 40 -3.51 -19.39 -16.12
CA LEU A 40 -2.43 -19.59 -17.08
C LEU A 40 -2.30 -21.08 -17.48
N LEU A 41 -2.42 -21.98 -16.49
CA LEU A 41 -2.43 -23.43 -16.75
C LEU A 41 -3.66 -23.86 -17.55
N GLU A 42 -4.84 -23.28 -17.33
CA GLU A 42 -6.01 -23.51 -18.18
C GLU A 42 -5.75 -23.11 -19.63
N CYS A 43 -5.01 -22.02 -19.88
CA CYS A 43 -4.66 -21.57 -21.24
C CYS A 43 -3.73 -22.55 -21.96
N SER A 44 -2.85 -23.24 -21.25
CA SER A 44 -1.97 -24.28 -21.85
C SER A 44 -2.69 -25.60 -22.16
N GLY A 45 -3.98 -25.72 -21.91
CA GLY A 45 -4.71 -27.00 -22.00
C GLY A 45 -4.22 -28.02 -20.98
N ASN A 46 -3.75 -27.58 -19.82
CA ASN A 46 -3.11 -28.36 -18.78
C ASN A 46 -1.77 -29.04 -19.20
N ALA A 47 -1.19 -28.60 -20.32
CA ALA A 47 0.17 -29.00 -20.66
C ALA A 47 1.19 -28.35 -19.71
N PRO A 48 2.28 -29.03 -19.35
CA PRO A 48 3.33 -28.44 -18.53
C PRO A 48 3.93 -27.20 -19.20
N ILE A 49 3.99 -26.08 -18.45
CA ILE A 49 4.64 -24.83 -18.86
C ILE A 49 5.56 -24.36 -17.75
N TRP A 50 6.64 -23.69 -18.10
CA TRP A 50 7.42 -22.94 -17.14
C TRP A 50 6.62 -21.68 -16.76
N SER A 51 6.32 -21.51 -15.47
CA SER A 51 5.60 -20.32 -15.02
C SER A 51 6.50 -19.08 -15.03
N PRO A 52 5.94 -17.89 -15.27
CA PRO A 52 6.69 -16.65 -15.03
C PRO A 52 7.07 -16.51 -13.55
N ARG A 53 8.00 -15.64 -13.25
CA ARG A 53 8.26 -15.26 -11.86
C ARG A 53 7.08 -14.47 -11.29
N TYR A 54 6.45 -14.95 -10.24
CA TYR A 54 5.44 -14.22 -9.50
C TYR A 54 6.08 -13.47 -8.34
N MET A 55 5.73 -12.21 -8.19
CA MET A 55 6.17 -11.37 -7.07
C MET A 55 5.13 -10.32 -6.71
N THR A 56 5.21 -9.81 -5.51
CA THR A 56 4.49 -8.60 -5.10
C THR A 56 5.31 -7.35 -5.38
N ILE A 57 4.65 -6.19 -5.37
CA ILE A 57 5.35 -4.92 -5.51
C ILE A 57 6.38 -4.73 -4.37
N ASN A 58 6.06 -5.16 -3.15
CA ASN A 58 6.98 -5.11 -2.02
C ASN A 58 8.23 -5.97 -2.27
N GLU A 59 8.06 -7.18 -2.83
CA GLU A 59 9.19 -8.03 -3.19
C GLU A 59 10.06 -7.41 -4.28
N LEU A 60 9.49 -6.67 -5.24
CA LEU A 60 10.25 -5.94 -6.25
C LEU A 60 11.11 -4.83 -5.62
N PHE A 61 10.58 -4.09 -4.64
CA PHE A 61 11.36 -3.09 -3.89
C PHE A 61 12.46 -3.75 -3.05
N LEU A 62 12.13 -4.83 -2.33
CA LEU A 62 13.08 -5.56 -1.49
C LEU A 62 14.27 -6.11 -2.29
N GLN A 63 14.07 -6.59 -3.51
CA GLN A 63 15.14 -7.06 -4.39
C GLN A 63 16.13 -5.95 -4.79
N ASN A 64 15.69 -4.69 -4.73
CA ASN A 64 16.47 -3.52 -5.08
C ASN A 64 16.98 -2.73 -3.86
N SER A 65 16.92 -3.32 -2.66
CA SER A 65 17.33 -2.68 -1.41
C SER A 65 18.40 -3.49 -0.69
N GLU A 66 19.35 -2.81 -0.10
CA GLU A 66 20.31 -3.40 0.84
C GLU A 66 19.75 -3.46 2.27
N LEU A 67 18.60 -2.79 2.53
CA LEU A 67 17.96 -2.76 3.83
C LEU A 67 16.95 -3.90 3.97
N ALA A 68 16.85 -4.45 5.18
CA ALA A 68 15.82 -5.40 5.56
C ALA A 68 14.64 -4.69 6.25
N ILE A 69 13.44 -5.25 6.16
CA ILE A 69 12.30 -4.75 6.95
C ILE A 69 12.53 -5.08 8.42
N GLY A 70 12.53 -4.04 9.26
CA GLY A 70 12.69 -4.18 10.71
C GLY A 70 11.45 -4.78 11.37
N ASP A 71 11.66 -5.51 12.47
CA ASP A 71 10.56 -5.95 13.32
C ASP A 71 9.81 -4.76 13.90
N PRO A 72 8.46 -4.74 13.91
CA PRO A 72 7.67 -3.61 14.38
C PRO A 72 7.99 -3.19 15.82
N ILE A 73 8.21 -4.15 16.74
CA ILE A 73 8.55 -3.87 18.13
C ILE A 73 9.93 -3.21 18.22
N LEU A 74 10.89 -3.72 17.45
CA LEU A 74 12.23 -3.16 17.37
C LEU A 74 12.20 -1.73 16.84
N LEU A 75 11.40 -1.46 15.80
CA LEU A 75 11.24 -0.12 15.24
C LEU A 75 10.68 0.86 16.28
N VAL A 76 9.68 0.45 17.05
CA VAL A 76 9.14 1.28 18.14
C VAL A 76 10.19 1.52 19.24
N ASP A 77 10.97 0.51 19.65
CA ASP A 77 12.06 0.68 20.62
C ASP A 77 13.12 1.69 20.12
N ARG A 78 13.51 1.61 18.86
CA ARG A 78 14.46 2.56 18.28
C ARG A 78 13.90 3.99 18.23
N LEU A 79 12.64 4.13 17.87
CA LEU A 79 11.97 5.43 17.86
C LEU A 79 11.83 5.99 19.28
N TYR A 80 11.46 5.17 20.25
CA TYR A 80 11.35 5.53 21.66
C TYR A 80 12.67 6.09 22.22
N LYS A 81 13.81 5.49 21.91
CA LYS A 81 15.13 5.96 22.33
C LYS A 81 15.49 7.35 21.80
N LEU A 82 14.94 7.73 20.65
CA LEU A 82 15.09 9.08 20.07
C LEU A 82 14.04 10.08 20.59
N TYR A 83 12.90 9.57 21.00
CA TYR A 83 11.81 10.37 21.55
C TYR A 83 12.08 10.83 22.98
N VAL A 84 12.52 9.93 23.86
CA VAL A 84 12.83 10.27 25.24
C VAL A 84 14.07 11.15 25.35
N ARG A 85 14.08 12.05 26.33
CA ARG A 85 15.27 12.81 26.62
C ARG A 85 16.41 11.90 27.11
N PRO A 86 17.66 12.22 26.82
CA PRO A 86 18.78 11.48 27.42
C PRO A 86 18.80 11.66 28.94
N LYS A 87 19.25 10.63 29.63
CA LYS A 87 19.52 10.70 31.08
C LYS A 87 20.63 11.71 31.35
N ARG A 88 20.44 12.58 32.35
CA ARG A 88 21.48 13.54 32.79
C ARG A 88 22.54 12.81 33.63
N GLU A 89 23.76 13.33 33.63
CA GLU A 89 24.87 12.71 34.40
C GLU A 89 24.64 12.74 35.90
N ASP A 90 23.98 13.79 36.40
CA ASP A 90 23.68 14.03 37.80
C ASP A 90 22.39 13.38 38.31
N GLU A 91 21.66 12.66 37.44
CA GLU A 91 20.35 12.09 37.71
C GLU A 91 20.46 10.59 38.04
N SER A 92 19.78 10.14 39.09
CA SER A 92 19.66 8.72 39.38
C SER A 92 18.78 8.00 38.35
N ILE A 93 18.91 6.68 38.27
CA ILE A 93 18.08 5.85 37.36
C ILE A 93 16.61 5.98 37.76
N GLU A 94 16.29 5.94 39.04
CA GLU A 94 14.91 6.03 39.54
C GLU A 94 14.26 7.39 39.24
N GLU A 95 15.02 8.49 39.34
CA GLU A 95 14.55 9.83 38.99
C GLU A 95 14.30 9.96 37.50
N TYR A 96 15.21 9.41 36.69
CA TYR A 96 15.04 9.38 35.22
C TYR A 96 13.80 8.59 34.82
N GLU A 97 13.63 7.36 35.29
CA GLU A 97 12.47 6.51 34.99
C GLU A 97 11.14 7.13 35.41
N LYS A 98 11.11 7.88 36.51
CA LYS A 98 9.91 8.63 36.93
C LYS A 98 9.64 9.87 36.10
N SER A 99 10.64 10.41 35.44
CA SER A 99 10.56 11.68 34.67
C SER A 99 10.30 11.51 33.20
N VAL A 100 10.43 10.30 32.65
CA VAL A 100 10.17 9.99 31.24
C VAL A 100 8.93 9.12 31.09
N GLU A 101 8.30 9.24 29.94
CA GLU A 101 7.21 8.34 29.55
C GLU A 101 7.75 6.92 29.38
N THR A 102 7.03 5.90 29.87
CA THR A 102 7.42 4.51 29.71
C THR A 102 7.22 4.03 28.27
N ILE A 103 8.00 3.03 27.84
CA ILE A 103 7.83 2.45 26.50
C ILE A 103 6.42 1.87 26.31
N ASP A 104 5.79 1.32 27.32
CA ASP A 104 4.43 0.77 27.26
C ASP A 104 3.41 1.87 26.94
N SER A 105 3.55 3.06 27.57
CA SER A 105 2.70 4.22 27.27
C SER A 105 2.96 4.80 25.87
N PHE A 106 4.23 4.79 25.47
CA PHE A 106 4.66 5.30 24.16
C PHE A 106 4.31 4.37 23.01
N TYR A 107 4.18 3.06 23.22
CA TYR A 107 4.09 2.05 22.17
C TYR A 107 3.05 2.37 21.10
N TYR A 108 1.81 2.67 21.53
CA TYR A 108 0.72 3.03 20.62
C TYR A 108 1.05 4.29 19.77
N TRP A 109 1.65 5.30 20.39
CA TRP A 109 2.09 6.51 19.71
C TRP A 109 3.25 6.25 18.76
N GLY A 110 4.18 5.40 19.18
CA GLY A 110 5.32 4.97 18.37
C GLY A 110 4.86 4.29 17.08
N GLU A 111 3.92 3.36 17.15
CA GLU A 111 3.34 2.72 15.97
C GLU A 111 2.66 3.74 15.03
N MET A 112 1.91 4.69 15.59
CA MET A 112 1.27 5.74 14.79
C MET A 112 2.29 6.63 14.09
N LEU A 113 3.32 7.08 14.80
CA LEU A 113 4.39 7.91 14.23
C LEU A 113 5.15 7.18 13.11
N ILE A 114 5.47 5.89 13.30
CA ILE A 114 6.12 5.08 12.27
C ILE A 114 5.22 4.97 11.03
N LYS A 115 3.92 4.81 11.22
CA LYS A 115 2.96 4.76 10.12
C LYS A 115 2.87 6.10 9.38
N ASP A 116 2.90 7.22 10.09
CA ASP A 116 2.90 8.55 9.47
C ASP A 116 4.21 8.80 8.71
N PHE A 117 5.35 8.36 9.25
CA PHE A 117 6.63 8.42 8.55
C PHE A 117 6.65 7.53 7.31
N ASP A 118 6.03 6.34 7.40
CA ASP A 118 5.84 5.43 6.27
C ASP A 118 5.03 6.08 5.14
N ASP A 119 3.93 6.76 5.48
CA ASP A 119 3.11 7.48 4.53
C ASP A 119 3.86 8.67 3.90
N ILE A 120 4.63 9.44 4.69
CA ILE A 120 5.48 10.53 4.19
C ILE A 120 6.49 10.00 3.15
N ASP A 121 7.11 8.86 3.42
CA ASP A 121 8.10 8.27 2.54
C ASP A 121 7.46 7.63 1.30
N LYS A 122 6.34 6.92 1.43
CA LYS A 122 5.58 6.35 0.30
C LYS A 122 5.04 7.40 -0.67
N HIS A 123 4.73 8.59 -0.15
CA HIS A 123 4.30 9.73 -0.96
C HIS A 123 5.45 10.66 -1.39
N LEU A 124 6.70 10.26 -1.18
CA LEU A 124 7.89 11.06 -1.52
C LEU A 124 7.79 12.51 -1.02
N ALA A 125 7.02 12.74 0.04
CA ALA A 125 6.76 14.07 0.55
C ALA A 125 8.03 14.73 1.11
N ASN A 126 8.12 16.06 0.98
CA ASN A 126 9.19 16.82 1.60
C ASN A 126 8.88 16.97 3.11
N ALA A 127 9.44 16.07 3.92
CA ALA A 127 9.21 16.03 5.36
C ALA A 127 9.54 17.38 6.06
N LYS A 128 10.64 18.05 5.65
CA LYS A 128 11.01 19.35 6.21
C LYS A 128 9.93 20.41 5.99
N GLN A 129 9.41 20.45 4.77
CA GLN A 129 8.37 21.39 4.37
C GLN A 129 7.02 21.06 5.01
N LEU A 130 6.70 19.76 5.08
CA LEU A 130 5.50 19.26 5.72
C LEU A 130 5.46 19.65 7.21
N PHE A 131 6.51 19.36 7.95
CA PHE A 131 6.59 19.67 9.39
C PHE A 131 6.67 21.19 9.66
N ALA A 132 7.31 21.98 8.80
CA ALA A 132 7.31 23.44 8.89
C ALA A 132 5.92 24.02 8.64
N ASN A 133 5.22 23.59 7.58
CA ASN A 133 3.89 24.08 7.23
C ASN A 133 2.86 23.75 8.31
N ILE A 134 2.97 22.63 8.99
CA ILE A 134 2.10 22.27 10.11
C ILE A 134 2.29 23.25 11.29
N LYS A 135 3.53 23.68 11.54
CA LYS A 135 3.84 24.71 12.55
C LYS A 135 3.17 26.05 12.21
N ASP A 136 3.36 26.50 10.97
CA ASP A 136 2.81 27.79 10.49
C ASP A 136 1.29 27.81 10.45
N LEU A 137 0.63 26.70 10.08
CA LEU A 137 -0.83 26.56 10.09
C LEU A 137 -1.45 26.77 11.48
N ARG A 138 -0.73 26.39 12.52
CA ARG A 138 -1.18 26.52 13.89
C ARG A 138 -1.00 27.93 14.45
N GLU A 139 0.08 28.62 14.04
CA GLU A 139 0.34 29.99 14.43
C GLU A 139 -0.61 30.98 13.74
N LEU A 140 -1.03 30.69 12.51
CA LEU A 140 -1.85 31.60 11.69
C LEU A 140 -3.37 31.38 11.80
N GLY A 141 -3.82 30.28 12.40
CA GLY A 141 -5.26 29.98 12.56
C GLY A 141 -6.10 29.98 11.28
N THR A 142 -5.52 30.29 10.12
CA THR A 142 -6.23 30.64 8.88
C THR A 142 -5.59 30.14 7.59
N ALA A 143 -4.52 29.37 7.62
CA ALA A 143 -3.77 29.02 6.40
C ALA A 143 -4.40 27.90 5.55
N LYS A 144 -5.68 28.04 5.17
CA LYS A 144 -6.33 27.16 4.17
C LYS A 144 -5.88 27.41 2.72
N SER A 145 -4.98 28.38 2.47
CA SER A 145 -4.71 28.86 1.12
C SER A 145 -3.41 28.34 0.47
N VAL A 146 -2.55 27.64 1.19
CA VAL A 146 -1.20 27.25 0.71
C VAL A 146 -1.02 25.74 0.55
N LEU A 147 -1.86 24.94 1.19
CA LEU A 147 -1.80 23.48 1.12
C LEU A 147 -2.84 22.93 0.13
N ASP A 148 -2.50 21.88 -0.58
CA ASP A 148 -3.48 21.19 -1.38
C ASP A 148 -4.49 20.43 -0.50
N LYS A 149 -5.61 20.00 -1.13
CA LYS A 149 -6.72 19.36 -0.40
C LYS A 149 -6.33 18.02 0.24
N GLU A 150 -5.32 17.33 -0.30
CA GLU A 150 -4.86 16.04 0.21
C GLU A 150 -3.91 16.22 1.40
N GLN A 151 -3.04 17.22 1.34
CA GLN A 151 -2.19 17.62 2.47
C GLN A 151 -3.02 18.09 3.66
N ILE A 152 -4.09 18.88 3.41
CA ILE A 152 -5.01 19.31 4.45
C ILE A 152 -5.72 18.10 5.09
N LYS A 153 -6.20 17.14 4.28
CA LYS A 153 -6.84 15.91 4.79
C LYS A 153 -5.89 15.04 5.61
N ALA A 154 -4.64 14.91 5.22
CA ALA A 154 -3.63 14.17 5.97
C ALA A 154 -3.37 14.83 7.32
N ILE A 155 -3.20 16.15 7.33
CA ILE A 155 -3.05 16.97 8.54
C ILE A 155 -4.29 16.88 9.43
N GLU A 156 -5.51 17.03 8.88
CA GLU A 156 -6.76 16.92 9.64
C GLU A 156 -6.97 15.52 10.23
N ARG A 157 -6.56 14.46 9.50
CA ARG A 157 -6.63 13.08 10.00
C ARG A 157 -5.68 12.87 11.17
N PHE A 158 -4.46 13.38 11.09
CA PHE A 158 -3.48 13.39 12.16
C PHE A 158 -4.01 14.13 13.40
N PHE A 159 -4.52 15.37 13.24
CA PHE A 159 -5.11 16.16 14.33
C PHE A 159 -6.39 15.57 14.91
N LYS A 160 -7.17 14.83 14.12
CA LYS A 160 -8.39 14.19 14.61
C LYS A 160 -8.11 13.10 15.63
N ASN A 161 -6.98 12.42 15.46
CA ASN A 161 -6.49 11.39 16.40
C ASN A 161 -5.79 12.00 17.63
N PHE A 162 -5.28 13.22 17.51
CA PHE A 162 -4.57 13.98 18.54
C PHE A 162 -5.41 15.10 19.17
N LYS A 163 -6.68 14.89 19.47
CA LYS A 163 -7.43 15.82 20.30
C LYS A 163 -7.02 15.64 21.77
N PRO A 164 -6.13 16.50 22.34
CA PRO A 164 -5.93 16.50 23.76
C PRO A 164 -7.18 17.07 24.43
N ASP A 165 -7.71 16.40 25.41
CA ASP A 165 -8.59 17.00 26.37
C ASP A 165 -7.93 18.25 26.98
N GLU A 166 -8.69 19.26 27.35
CA GLU A 166 -8.32 20.66 27.60
C GLU A 166 -7.30 20.93 28.74
N GLY A 167 -6.25 20.12 28.88
CA GLY A 167 -5.18 20.34 29.86
C GLY A 167 -3.98 21.11 29.27
N THR A 168 -3.62 22.24 29.88
CA THR A 168 -2.56 23.17 29.44
C THR A 168 -1.18 22.51 29.29
N GLN A 169 -0.84 21.55 30.16
CA GLN A 169 0.44 20.85 30.18
C GLN A 169 0.62 19.92 28.96
N LEU A 170 -0.43 19.23 28.54
CA LEU A 170 -0.43 18.38 27.36
C LEU A 170 -0.21 19.16 26.05
N LYS A 171 -0.73 20.39 25.98
CA LYS A 171 -0.54 21.27 24.80
C LYS A 171 0.91 21.74 24.64
N GLU A 172 1.59 22.02 25.75
CA GLU A 172 3.00 22.44 25.69
C GLU A 172 3.94 21.28 25.36
N ASN A 173 3.73 20.12 25.94
CA ASN A 173 4.49 18.91 25.60
C ASN A 173 4.32 18.52 24.13
N PHE A 174 3.11 18.67 23.62
CA PHE A 174 2.80 18.42 22.23
C PHE A 174 3.47 19.43 21.28
N LYS A 175 3.52 20.72 21.64
CA LYS A 175 4.23 21.72 20.85
C LYS A 175 5.72 21.43 20.77
N GLN A 176 6.34 21.06 21.88
CA GLN A 176 7.75 20.67 21.93
C GLN A 176 8.03 19.41 21.10
N LEU A 177 7.12 18.44 21.08
CA LEU A 177 7.23 17.26 20.22
C LEU A 177 7.24 17.63 18.74
N TRP A 178 6.33 18.53 18.32
CA TRP A 178 6.24 18.99 16.92
C TRP A 178 7.49 19.67 16.44
N GLU A 179 8.09 20.51 17.26
CA GLU A 179 9.35 21.17 16.93
C GLU A 179 10.49 20.17 16.75
N ARG A 180 10.39 19.00 17.37
CA ARG A 180 11.37 17.91 17.30
C ARG A 180 11.07 16.86 16.24
N LEU A 181 9.84 16.78 15.71
CA LEU A 181 9.42 15.68 14.83
C LEU A 181 10.29 15.54 13.58
N PHE A 182 10.68 16.62 12.95
CA PHE A 182 11.58 16.55 11.79
C PHE A 182 12.96 15.99 12.18
N ALA A 183 13.49 16.39 13.30
CA ALA A 183 14.75 15.84 13.81
C ALA A 183 14.61 14.37 14.20
N ILE A 184 13.51 13.99 14.85
CA ILE A 184 13.22 12.60 15.20
C ILE A 184 13.09 11.75 13.92
N TYR A 185 12.33 12.17 12.93
CA TYR A 185 12.19 11.50 11.64
C TYR A 185 13.55 11.29 10.96
N THR A 186 14.38 12.35 10.89
CA THR A 186 15.68 12.28 10.23
C THR A 186 16.64 11.34 10.96
N ASN A 187 16.75 11.52 12.29
CA ASN A 187 17.63 10.71 13.13
C ASN A 187 17.19 9.24 13.17
N PHE A 188 15.88 9.00 13.13
CA PHE A 188 15.31 7.64 13.08
C PHE A 188 15.72 6.92 11.80
N ARG A 189 15.54 7.53 10.65
CA ARG A 189 15.99 6.97 9.36
C ARG A 189 17.50 6.72 9.34
N GLU A 190 18.31 7.63 9.86
CA GLU A 190 19.76 7.46 9.93
C GLU A 190 20.17 6.33 10.86
N SER A 191 19.52 6.20 12.02
CA SER A 191 19.76 5.09 12.96
C SER A 191 19.43 3.75 12.33
N LEU A 192 18.27 3.64 11.69
CA LEU A 192 17.84 2.42 11.03
C LEU A 192 18.77 2.02 9.88
N ARG A 193 19.23 2.98 9.06
CA ARG A 193 20.23 2.72 7.99
C ARG A 193 21.53 2.15 8.54
N LYS A 194 22.02 2.66 9.66
CA LYS A 194 23.24 2.14 10.30
C LYS A 194 23.08 0.70 10.80
N GLU A 195 21.88 0.30 11.16
CA GLU A 195 21.54 -1.07 11.56
C GLU A 195 21.19 -1.98 10.36
N GLY A 196 21.13 -1.46 9.13
CA GLY A 196 20.75 -2.21 7.93
C GLY A 196 19.26 -2.55 7.86
N ILE A 197 18.41 -1.83 8.60
CA ILE A 197 16.97 -2.05 8.66
C ILE A 197 16.17 -0.80 8.28
N ALA A 198 14.90 -0.99 7.93
CA ALA A 198 13.99 0.11 7.60
C ALA A 198 12.53 -0.30 7.89
N TYR A 199 11.64 0.68 8.02
CA TYR A 199 10.22 0.47 7.78
C TYR A 199 9.94 0.53 6.25
N GLU A 200 8.80 0.04 5.82
CA GLU A 200 8.51 -0.22 4.40
C GLU A 200 8.66 1.03 3.52
N GLY A 201 8.03 2.15 3.88
CA GLY A 201 8.09 3.40 3.12
C GLY A 201 9.50 3.98 3.01
N MET A 202 10.30 3.90 4.09
CA MET A 202 11.69 4.32 4.08
C MET A 202 12.51 3.51 3.05
N LEU A 203 12.33 2.19 3.05
CA LEU A 203 13.01 1.29 2.12
C LEU A 203 12.61 1.62 0.67
N PHE A 204 11.32 1.78 0.40
CA PHE A 204 10.82 2.08 -0.93
C PHE A 204 11.33 3.43 -1.43
N ARG A 205 11.31 4.45 -0.58
CA ARG A 205 11.85 5.76 -0.90
C ARG A 205 13.35 5.70 -1.21
N ASP A 206 14.12 5.01 -0.38
CA ASP A 206 15.57 4.87 -0.58
C ASP A 206 15.89 4.19 -1.93
N VAL A 207 15.10 3.20 -2.35
CA VAL A 207 15.21 2.56 -3.68
C VAL A 207 14.91 3.57 -4.80
N ILE A 208 13.85 4.35 -4.69
CA ILE A 208 13.48 5.33 -5.72
C ILE A 208 14.47 6.50 -5.79
N GLU A 209 14.98 6.96 -4.64
CA GLU A 209 16.02 8.01 -4.59
C GLU A 209 17.33 7.57 -5.26
N LYS A 210 17.58 6.25 -5.34
CA LYS A 210 18.71 5.61 -6.06
C LYS A 210 18.26 4.97 -7.37
N SER A 211 17.39 5.63 -8.14
CA SER A 211 16.74 5.06 -9.33
C SER A 211 17.68 4.48 -10.38
N ASP A 212 18.90 5.02 -10.48
CA ASP A 212 19.92 4.54 -11.42
C ASP A 212 20.45 3.15 -11.03
N ASP A 213 20.45 2.81 -9.75
CA ASP A 213 20.91 1.53 -9.22
C ASP A 213 19.85 0.42 -9.31
N ILE A 214 18.59 0.76 -9.66
CA ILE A 214 17.51 -0.22 -9.77
C ILE A 214 17.83 -1.25 -10.86
N VAL A 215 17.89 -2.52 -10.47
CA VAL A 215 18.08 -3.65 -11.38
C VAL A 215 16.74 -4.30 -11.70
N LEU A 216 16.40 -4.33 -12.98
CA LEU A 216 15.27 -5.08 -13.51
C LEU A 216 15.81 -6.28 -14.30
N GLU A 217 15.93 -7.43 -13.62
CA GLU A 217 16.57 -8.64 -14.15
C GLU A 217 15.80 -9.25 -15.34
N TYR A 218 14.45 -9.20 -15.27
CA TYR A 218 13.60 -9.79 -16.30
C TYR A 218 13.44 -8.83 -17.50
N ASP A 219 13.21 -9.40 -18.67
CA ASP A 219 12.95 -8.62 -19.88
C ASP A 219 11.61 -7.92 -19.83
N LYS A 220 10.60 -8.54 -19.20
CA LYS A 220 9.28 -7.94 -19.03
C LYS A 220 8.76 -8.10 -17.61
N TYR A 221 8.21 -7.00 -17.10
CA TYR A 221 7.46 -6.92 -15.85
C TYR A 221 6.00 -6.61 -16.17
N ILE A 222 5.11 -7.49 -15.80
CA ILE A 222 3.68 -7.40 -16.05
C ILE A 222 3.00 -6.99 -14.74
N PHE A 223 2.56 -5.74 -14.66
CA PHE A 223 1.87 -5.19 -13.49
C PHE A 223 0.36 -5.43 -13.61
N VAL A 224 -0.22 -6.17 -12.67
CA VAL A 224 -1.59 -6.67 -12.78
C VAL A 224 -2.43 -6.33 -11.56
N GLY A 225 -3.58 -5.69 -11.78
CA GLY A 225 -4.65 -5.53 -10.78
C GLY A 225 -4.35 -4.49 -9.69
N PHE A 226 -3.51 -3.52 -9.97
CA PHE A 226 -3.31 -2.34 -9.11
C PHE A 226 -4.46 -1.35 -9.26
N ASN A 227 -4.67 -0.49 -8.27
CA ASN A 227 -5.70 0.56 -8.30
C ASN A 227 -5.14 1.89 -7.80
N ALA A 228 -5.17 2.16 -6.50
CA ALA A 228 -4.55 3.36 -5.93
C ALA A 228 -3.05 3.13 -5.78
N LEU A 229 -2.26 3.83 -6.60
CA LEU A 229 -0.81 3.82 -6.48
C LEU A 229 -0.36 4.96 -5.58
N ASN A 230 0.60 4.69 -4.71
CA ASN A 230 1.35 5.74 -4.03
C ASN A 230 2.47 6.28 -4.96
N ASP A 231 3.19 7.31 -4.51
CA ASP A 231 4.16 7.99 -5.37
C ASP A 231 5.41 7.13 -5.63
N VAL A 232 5.86 6.31 -4.68
CA VAL A 232 6.99 5.39 -4.91
C VAL A 232 6.62 4.27 -5.88
N GLU A 233 5.42 3.72 -5.81
CA GLU A 233 4.93 2.72 -6.78
C GLU A 233 4.78 3.35 -8.18
N THR A 234 4.23 4.55 -8.25
CA THR A 234 4.13 5.32 -9.51
C THR A 234 5.51 5.56 -10.12
N ALA A 235 6.51 5.91 -9.31
CA ALA A 235 7.88 6.09 -9.77
C ALA A 235 8.50 4.78 -10.28
N MET A 236 8.32 3.67 -9.57
CA MET A 236 8.78 2.35 -10.01
C MET A 236 8.16 1.94 -11.36
N PHE A 237 6.84 2.14 -11.52
CA PHE A 237 6.14 1.84 -12.78
C PHE A 237 6.67 2.71 -13.92
N LYS A 238 6.95 3.98 -13.65
CA LYS A 238 7.53 4.90 -14.63
C LYS A 238 8.93 4.44 -15.07
N ILE A 239 9.80 4.08 -14.12
CA ILE A 239 11.14 3.57 -14.40
C ILE A 239 11.07 2.30 -15.27
N ALA A 240 10.22 1.33 -14.91
CA ALA A 240 10.04 0.11 -15.68
C ALA A 240 9.50 0.38 -17.10
N LYS A 241 8.57 1.33 -17.24
CA LYS A 241 8.02 1.78 -18.52
C LYS A 241 9.08 2.46 -19.40
N GLU A 242 9.83 3.40 -18.84
CA GLU A 242 10.88 4.15 -19.57
C GLU A 242 12.00 3.25 -20.05
N ARG A 243 12.30 2.17 -19.31
CA ARG A 243 13.23 1.13 -19.75
C ARG A 243 12.63 0.14 -20.77
N GLY A 244 11.38 0.31 -21.17
CA GLY A 244 10.70 -0.56 -22.12
C GLY A 244 10.38 -1.95 -21.59
N LYS A 245 10.41 -2.13 -20.27
CA LYS A 245 10.25 -3.43 -19.60
C LYS A 245 8.86 -3.66 -18.99
N ALA A 246 7.93 -2.68 -19.02
CA ALA A 246 6.64 -2.76 -18.35
C ALA A 246 5.48 -3.04 -19.29
N LEU A 247 4.55 -3.89 -18.85
CA LEU A 247 3.20 -4.08 -19.38
C LEU A 247 2.20 -3.90 -18.25
N PHE A 248 1.05 -3.25 -18.52
CA PHE A 248 0.08 -2.89 -17.49
C PHE A 248 -1.29 -3.47 -17.78
N TYR A 249 -1.89 -4.09 -16.78
CA TYR A 249 -3.23 -4.66 -16.83
C TYR A 249 -4.05 -4.13 -15.65
N TRP A 250 -5.01 -3.25 -15.98
CA TRP A 250 -5.88 -2.59 -15.01
C TRP A 250 -7.24 -3.25 -14.97
N ASP A 251 -7.79 -3.44 -13.78
CA ASP A 251 -9.16 -3.91 -13.58
C ASP A 251 -10.07 -2.71 -13.30
N TYR A 252 -10.98 -2.41 -14.20
CA TYR A 252 -11.90 -1.29 -14.08
C TYR A 252 -13.21 -1.53 -14.85
N ASP A 253 -14.17 -0.64 -14.69
CA ASP A 253 -15.35 -0.59 -15.55
C ASP A 253 -15.50 0.82 -16.13
N VAL A 254 -15.84 0.89 -17.41
CA VAL A 254 -15.99 2.17 -18.13
C VAL A 254 -17.06 3.07 -17.53
N HIS A 255 -18.06 2.49 -16.85
CA HIS A 255 -19.08 3.25 -16.14
C HIS A 255 -18.46 4.18 -15.09
N TYR A 256 -17.51 3.69 -14.29
CA TYR A 256 -16.85 4.48 -13.26
C TYR A 256 -15.79 5.42 -13.84
N VAL A 257 -15.03 4.97 -14.82
CA VAL A 257 -13.95 5.77 -15.42
C VAL A 257 -14.51 6.95 -16.22
N ASN A 258 -15.59 6.74 -16.96
CA ASN A 258 -16.22 7.80 -17.76
C ASN A 258 -17.00 8.82 -16.91
N ASN A 259 -17.48 8.43 -15.74
CA ASN A 259 -18.17 9.32 -14.83
C ASN A 259 -17.19 10.06 -13.91
N ARG A 260 -16.83 11.30 -14.28
CA ARG A 260 -15.88 12.12 -13.51
C ARG A 260 -16.35 12.50 -12.09
N GLN A 261 -17.65 12.42 -11.83
CA GLN A 261 -18.20 12.69 -10.48
C GLN A 261 -18.12 11.48 -9.57
N HIS A 262 -17.87 10.27 -10.11
CA HIS A 262 -17.79 9.05 -9.34
C HIS A 262 -16.36 8.81 -8.81
N GLU A 263 -16.22 8.69 -7.49
CA GLU A 263 -14.91 8.52 -6.83
C GLU A 263 -14.21 7.21 -7.24
N ALA A 264 -14.96 6.13 -7.47
CA ALA A 264 -14.38 4.82 -7.83
C ALA A 264 -13.50 4.84 -9.10
N GLY A 265 -13.73 5.79 -10.00
CA GLY A 265 -12.91 5.97 -11.20
C GLY A 265 -11.71 6.92 -11.02
N HIS A 266 -11.54 7.54 -9.85
CA HIS A 266 -10.58 8.63 -9.68
C HIS A 266 -9.14 8.21 -9.95
N PHE A 267 -8.64 7.23 -9.24
CA PHE A 267 -7.27 6.73 -9.40
C PHE A 267 -7.06 6.08 -10.77
N MET A 268 -8.04 5.31 -11.23
CA MET A 268 -7.96 4.59 -12.48
C MET A 268 -7.82 5.51 -13.69
N ARG A 269 -8.51 6.67 -13.71
CA ARG A 269 -8.34 7.67 -14.77
C ARG A 269 -6.89 8.12 -14.90
N SER A 270 -6.26 8.46 -13.79
CA SER A 270 -4.85 8.88 -13.76
C SER A 270 -3.90 7.75 -14.17
N ASN A 271 -4.19 6.53 -13.74
CA ASN A 271 -3.36 5.36 -14.09
C ASN A 271 -3.42 5.06 -15.59
N LEU A 272 -4.63 5.07 -16.18
CA LEU A 272 -4.81 4.82 -17.62
C LEU A 272 -4.16 5.88 -18.51
N GLU A 273 -4.10 7.13 -18.05
CA GLU A 273 -3.38 8.20 -18.77
C GLU A 273 -1.86 8.00 -18.73
N ARG A 274 -1.32 7.58 -17.58
CA ARG A 274 0.14 7.41 -17.37
C ARG A 274 0.66 6.09 -17.91
N PHE A 275 -0.10 5.02 -17.72
CA PHE A 275 0.28 3.64 -17.96
C PHE A 275 -0.78 2.94 -18.82
N PRO A 276 -0.56 2.83 -20.15
CA PRO A 276 -1.54 2.25 -21.05
C PRO A 276 -1.91 0.82 -20.67
N ASN A 277 -3.21 0.52 -20.75
CA ASN A 277 -3.70 -0.83 -20.50
C ASN A 277 -3.49 -1.73 -21.73
N GLU A 278 -3.04 -2.94 -21.52
CA GLU A 278 -2.80 -3.91 -22.60
C GLU A 278 -4.09 -4.55 -23.13
N LEU A 279 -5.10 -4.74 -22.28
CA LEU A 279 -6.38 -5.29 -22.70
C LEU A 279 -7.25 -4.24 -23.43
N GLY A 280 -7.96 -4.68 -24.46
CA GLY A 280 -8.89 -3.84 -25.21
C GLY A 280 -10.07 -3.35 -24.37
N LYS A 281 -10.64 -2.21 -24.75
CA LYS A 281 -11.74 -1.53 -24.03
C LYS A 281 -13.04 -2.34 -23.97
N GLU A 282 -13.24 -3.26 -24.89
CA GLU A 282 -14.40 -4.15 -24.94
C GLU A 282 -14.55 -5.05 -23.70
N ASN A 283 -13.46 -5.28 -22.97
CA ASN A 283 -13.45 -6.13 -21.79
C ASN A 283 -13.97 -5.42 -20.51
N TYR A 284 -14.28 -4.13 -20.57
CA TYR A 284 -14.49 -3.28 -19.40
C TYR A 284 -15.89 -2.65 -19.30
N ASN A 285 -16.90 -3.28 -19.92
CA ASN A 285 -18.30 -2.82 -19.85
C ASN A 285 -19.19 -3.85 -19.14
N ASN A 286 -18.72 -4.40 -18.05
CA ASN A 286 -19.41 -5.49 -17.34
C ASN A 286 -20.62 -4.99 -16.53
N LEU A 287 -20.65 -3.74 -16.09
CA LEU A 287 -21.78 -3.16 -15.35
C LEU A 287 -23.01 -2.96 -16.24
N ALA A 288 -22.83 -2.76 -17.53
CA ALA A 288 -23.95 -2.63 -18.47
C ALA A 288 -24.60 -3.97 -18.85
N THR A 289 -24.02 -5.11 -18.47
CA THR A 289 -24.60 -6.42 -18.76
C THR A 289 -25.77 -6.72 -17.82
N GLU A 290 -26.75 -7.48 -18.32
CA GLU A 290 -27.88 -7.95 -17.53
C GLU A 290 -27.41 -8.80 -16.34
N LYS A 291 -28.00 -8.55 -15.17
CA LYS A 291 -27.66 -9.22 -13.90
C LYS A 291 -28.91 -9.74 -13.24
N SER A 292 -28.83 -10.95 -12.70
CA SER A 292 -29.85 -11.50 -11.81
C SER A 292 -29.55 -11.07 -10.37
N VAL A 293 -30.47 -10.33 -9.76
CA VAL A 293 -30.35 -9.87 -8.37
C VAL A 293 -31.46 -10.49 -7.56
N THR A 294 -31.12 -11.24 -6.50
CA THR A 294 -32.05 -11.78 -5.53
C THR A 294 -31.90 -11.04 -4.20
N VAL A 295 -32.99 -10.43 -3.77
CA VAL A 295 -33.06 -9.79 -2.46
C VAL A 295 -33.78 -10.66 -1.49
N VAL A 296 -33.18 -10.99 -0.35
CA VAL A 296 -33.74 -11.85 0.68
C VAL A 296 -33.84 -11.08 1.99
N GLN A 297 -35.05 -10.95 2.50
CA GLN A 297 -35.28 -10.35 3.80
C GLN A 297 -35.33 -11.46 4.87
N THR A 298 -34.57 -11.26 5.96
CA THR A 298 -34.54 -12.20 7.09
C THR A 298 -34.88 -11.47 8.39
N ASN A 299 -35.41 -12.18 9.37
CA ASN A 299 -35.80 -11.59 10.66
C ASN A 299 -34.61 -11.34 11.59
N ASN A 300 -33.48 -11.98 11.34
CA ASN A 300 -32.22 -11.80 12.09
C ASN A 300 -31.03 -12.29 11.27
N ASP A 301 -29.83 -11.90 11.71
CA ASP A 301 -28.57 -12.19 11.02
C ASP A 301 -28.28 -13.69 10.91
N SER A 302 -28.59 -14.45 11.96
CA SER A 302 -28.38 -15.91 11.97
C SER A 302 -29.18 -16.62 10.87
N THR A 303 -30.42 -16.16 10.61
CA THR A 303 -31.24 -16.67 9.52
C THR A 303 -30.68 -16.27 8.16
N GLY A 304 -30.16 -15.07 8.06
CA GLY A 304 -29.43 -14.58 6.86
C GLY A 304 -28.26 -15.48 6.51
N VAL A 305 -27.41 -15.76 7.49
CA VAL A 305 -26.22 -16.63 7.30
C VAL A 305 -26.61 -18.03 6.87
N ARG A 306 -27.62 -18.62 7.50
CA ARG A 306 -28.15 -19.95 7.10
C ARG A 306 -28.72 -19.98 5.67
N TYR A 307 -29.35 -18.86 5.27
CA TYR A 307 -29.84 -18.75 3.89
C TYR A 307 -28.67 -18.70 2.89
N ILE A 308 -27.61 -18.00 3.21
CA ILE A 308 -26.41 -17.95 2.37
C ILE A 308 -25.83 -19.35 2.15
N ASP A 309 -25.70 -20.14 3.22
CA ASP A 309 -25.26 -21.54 3.12
C ASP A 309 -26.14 -22.39 2.20
N GLN A 310 -27.46 -22.30 2.39
CA GLN A 310 -28.43 -23.01 1.53
C GLN A 310 -28.36 -22.55 0.07
N TRP A 311 -28.19 -21.23 -0.15
CA TRP A 311 -28.09 -20.65 -1.48
C TRP A 311 -26.79 -21.07 -2.18
N LEU A 312 -25.68 -21.06 -1.48
CA LEU A 312 -24.39 -21.56 -1.99
C LEU A 312 -24.46 -23.03 -2.35
N ASN A 313 -25.01 -23.86 -1.46
CA ASN A 313 -25.17 -25.27 -1.71
C ASN A 313 -26.06 -25.56 -2.92
N LYS A 314 -27.14 -24.77 -3.13
CA LYS A 314 -28.05 -24.93 -4.26
C LYS A 314 -27.44 -24.49 -5.59
N ASN A 315 -26.68 -23.38 -5.60
CA ASN A 315 -26.23 -22.73 -6.84
C ASN A 315 -24.78 -23.08 -7.23
N PHE A 316 -23.96 -23.56 -6.28
CA PHE A 316 -22.52 -23.81 -6.49
C PHE A 316 -22.10 -25.27 -6.20
N ARG A 317 -23.03 -26.20 -5.87
CA ARG A 317 -22.69 -27.62 -5.70
C ARG A 317 -22.01 -28.25 -6.92
N GLN A 318 -22.23 -27.72 -8.10
CA GLN A 318 -21.53 -28.15 -9.32
C GLN A 318 -20.06 -27.63 -9.40
N TRP A 319 -19.71 -26.62 -8.61
CA TRP A 319 -18.34 -26.08 -8.58
C TRP A 319 -17.43 -26.81 -7.60
N CYS A 320 -17.95 -27.43 -6.58
CA CYS A 320 -17.20 -28.22 -5.61
C CYS A 320 -16.99 -29.69 -5.98
N GLY A 321 -17.54 -30.15 -7.09
CA GLY A 321 -17.42 -31.56 -7.52
C GLY A 321 -15.97 -31.98 -7.84
N ASP A 322 -15.10 -31.03 -8.20
CA ASP A 322 -13.72 -31.30 -8.59
C ASP A 322 -12.64 -30.71 -7.64
N CYS A 323 -13.06 -30.05 -6.57
CA CYS A 323 -12.14 -29.59 -5.54
C CYS A 323 -12.46 -30.29 -4.22
N ASN A 324 -11.67 -31.27 -3.83
CA ASN A 324 -11.53 -31.74 -2.45
C ASN A 324 -10.93 -30.57 -1.61
N CYS A 325 -11.71 -29.52 -1.40
CA CYS A 325 -11.39 -28.51 -0.40
C CYS A 325 -12.03 -28.98 0.92
N ALA A 326 -11.26 -29.76 1.68
CA ALA A 326 -11.49 -29.84 3.11
C ALA A 326 -11.34 -28.44 3.70
N LEU A 327 -12.35 -28.01 4.46
CA LEU A 327 -12.35 -26.82 5.30
C LEU A 327 -11.24 -26.88 6.35
#